data_b49513589c79b82fea3c34a8c223419b
#
_entry.id   b49513589c79b82fea3c34a8c223419b
#
_cell.length_a   1.000
_cell.length_b   1.000
_cell.length_c   1.000
_cell.angle_alpha   90.00
_cell.angle_beta   90.00
_cell.angle_gamma   90.00
#
_symmetry.space_group_name_H-M   'P 1'
#
loop_
_entity.id
_entity.type
_entity.pdbx_description
1 polymer ?
#
loop_
_entity_poly.entity_id
_entity_poly.type
_entity_poly.pdbx_seq_one_letter_code
_entity_poly.pdbx_strand_id
1 'polypeptide(L)'
;MKKIFIHIPKTAGTFINGSLIASGKSTLIHCESCIDSSEFNSIIQNYEWISGHVPMAKFKKIISKLNIEVEYYSLLRHPLRQLVSQICWQIEVCSKKHKNHRFLKNHPATSIHRILQTLFCDLNDTSSINNLISRNPGYLTNNQTIYLMSEYGINLNYQSMSKSDYLEFLRKFRHQCFDMFGSIKFLGSDQNINNALENFGVTDLSRTSNVDKNKSQLYINPELIQR
;
A
#
# COMPACT_ATOMS: atom_id res chain seq x y z
N MET A 1 7.11 4.01 23.14
CA MET A 1 6.87 3.05 22.03
C MET A 1 6.29 3.80 20.84
N LYS A 2 6.88 3.66 19.66
CA LYS A 2 6.41 4.30 18.41
C LYS A 2 5.47 3.36 17.66
N LYS A 3 4.57 3.90 16.85
CA LYS A 3 3.64 3.13 16.05
C LYS A 3 3.92 3.35 14.56
N ILE A 4 4.11 2.28 13.82
CA ILE A 4 4.41 2.31 12.39
C ILE A 4 3.22 1.79 11.62
N PHE A 5 2.63 2.65 10.81
CA PHE A 5 1.58 2.28 9.88
C PHE A 5 2.19 2.00 8.50
N ILE A 6 2.25 0.72 8.12
CA ILE A 6 2.65 0.30 6.79
C ILE A 6 1.51 0.64 5.84
N HIS A 7 1.64 1.79 5.19
CA HIS A 7 0.62 2.31 4.29
C HIS A 7 0.74 1.65 2.92
N ILE A 8 0.05 0.52 2.76
CA ILE A 8 -0.05 -0.16 1.46
C ILE A 8 -0.90 0.71 0.52
N PRO A 9 -0.45 0.97 -0.71
CA PRO A 9 -1.23 1.78 -1.65
C PRO A 9 -2.65 1.23 -1.87
N LYS A 10 -3.64 2.11 -1.86
CA LYS A 10 -5.05 1.82 -2.16
C LYS A 10 -5.76 0.88 -1.17
N THR A 11 -5.31 0.84 0.08
CA THR A 11 -5.97 0.13 1.19
C THR A 11 -6.57 1.07 2.24
N ALA A 12 -7.08 2.23 1.83
CA ALA A 12 -7.64 3.27 2.69
C ALA A 12 -6.63 4.01 3.61
N GLY A 13 -5.32 3.87 3.39
CA GLY A 13 -4.31 4.47 4.26
C GLY A 13 -4.35 6.00 4.31
N THR A 14 -4.74 6.69 3.23
CA THR A 14 -4.95 8.14 3.24
C THR A 14 -6.04 8.56 4.23
N PHE A 15 -7.12 7.76 4.32
CA PHE A 15 -8.19 8.00 5.28
C PHE A 15 -7.68 7.81 6.72
N ILE A 16 -6.93 6.74 7.00
CA ILE A 16 -6.33 6.50 8.33
C ILE A 16 -5.40 7.65 8.71
N ASN A 17 -4.49 8.05 7.83
CA ASN A 17 -3.57 9.16 8.08
C ASN A 17 -4.32 10.47 8.40
N GLY A 18 -5.37 10.78 7.63
CA GLY A 18 -6.22 11.94 7.88
C GLY A 18 -6.93 11.86 9.24
N SER A 19 -7.43 10.69 9.61
CA SER A 19 -8.11 10.46 10.89
C SER A 19 -7.16 10.56 12.09
N LEU A 20 -5.95 10.06 11.98
CA LEU A 20 -4.90 10.19 13.01
C LEU A 20 -4.58 11.68 13.26
N ILE A 21 -4.37 12.45 12.20
CA ILE A 21 -4.08 13.88 12.30
C ILE A 21 -5.29 14.63 12.88
N ALA A 22 -6.50 14.35 12.39
CA ALA A 22 -7.73 15.00 12.88
C ALA A 22 -8.00 14.71 14.36
N SER A 23 -7.59 13.54 14.86
CA SER A 23 -7.68 13.18 16.28
C SER A 23 -6.54 13.77 17.14
N GLY A 24 -5.71 14.65 16.59
CA GLY A 24 -4.62 15.33 17.32
C GLY A 24 -3.37 14.47 17.53
N LYS A 25 -3.26 13.31 16.87
CA LYS A 25 -2.07 12.47 17.01
C LYS A 25 -0.91 13.02 16.20
N SER A 26 0.26 13.09 16.83
CA SER A 26 1.50 13.48 16.15
C SER A 26 1.89 12.42 15.13
N THR A 27 1.67 12.69 13.82
CA THR A 27 1.79 11.71 12.73
C THR A 27 2.72 12.21 11.64
N LEU A 28 3.81 11.49 11.39
CA LEU A 28 4.65 11.65 10.20
C LEU A 28 4.04 10.84 9.06
N ILE A 29 3.52 11.52 8.05
CA ILE A 29 3.02 10.87 6.82
C ILE A 29 4.07 10.96 5.70
N HIS A 30 4.02 10.02 4.75
CA HIS A 30 4.96 9.97 3.61
C HIS A 30 6.43 9.92 4.03
N CYS A 31 6.73 9.11 5.07
CA CYS A 31 8.10 8.97 5.58
C CYS A 31 9.08 8.38 4.54
N GLU A 32 8.59 7.83 3.42
CA GLU A 32 9.41 7.41 2.29
C GLU A 32 10.31 8.53 1.76
N SER A 33 9.94 9.79 1.96
CA SER A 33 10.72 10.94 1.54
C SER A 33 11.95 11.22 2.41
N CYS A 34 11.98 10.70 3.65
CA CYS A 34 13.06 10.98 4.61
C CYS A 34 13.66 9.73 5.27
N ILE A 35 13.09 8.54 5.05
CA ILE A 35 13.50 7.31 5.75
C ILE A 35 14.97 6.91 5.51
N ASP A 36 15.54 7.29 4.38
CA ASP A 36 16.94 7.02 4.02
C ASP A 36 17.89 8.16 4.45
N SER A 37 17.36 9.24 5.04
CA SER A 37 18.22 10.35 5.49
C SER A 37 18.91 10.04 6.81
N SER A 38 20.10 10.61 7.03
CA SER A 38 20.81 10.54 8.30
C SER A 38 20.03 11.16 9.47
N GLU A 39 19.11 12.06 9.16
CA GLU A 39 18.28 12.78 10.13
C GLU A 39 17.03 12.01 10.52
N PHE A 40 16.73 10.87 9.89
CA PHE A 40 15.48 10.13 10.11
C PHE A 40 15.26 9.83 11.61
N ASN A 41 16.31 9.46 12.34
CA ASN A 41 16.22 9.18 13.77
C ASN A 41 15.70 10.40 14.57
N SER A 42 16.25 11.59 14.31
CA SER A 42 15.81 12.81 14.99
C SER A 42 14.39 13.20 14.58
N ILE A 43 14.04 13.01 13.32
CA ILE A 43 12.71 13.32 12.79
C ILE A 43 11.65 12.48 13.49
N ILE A 44 11.83 11.15 13.56
CA ILE A 44 10.81 10.25 14.11
C ILE A 44 10.59 10.42 15.62
N GLN A 45 11.56 10.99 16.37
CA GLN A 45 11.39 11.25 17.81
C GLN A 45 10.19 12.18 18.09
N ASN A 46 9.88 13.07 17.17
CA ASN A 46 8.81 14.06 17.31
C ASN A 46 7.41 13.51 17.01
N TYR A 47 7.29 12.24 16.58
CA TYR A 47 6.03 11.68 16.15
C TYR A 47 5.67 10.42 16.95
N GLU A 48 4.38 10.27 17.28
CA GLU A 48 3.81 9.03 17.83
C GLU A 48 3.62 8.00 16.73
N TRP A 49 3.08 8.44 15.58
CA TRP A 49 2.81 7.63 14.42
C TRP A 49 3.74 7.95 13.26
N ILE A 50 4.21 6.91 12.60
CA ILE A 50 5.04 7.03 11.40
C ILE A 50 4.35 6.22 10.29
N SER A 51 4.04 6.87 9.19
CA SER A 51 3.31 6.27 8.07
C SER A 51 3.98 6.55 6.74
N GLY A 52 4.03 5.56 5.87
CA GLY A 52 4.55 5.76 4.52
C GLY A 52 4.41 4.53 3.63
N HIS A 53 4.64 4.74 2.35
CA HIS A 53 4.68 3.69 1.33
C HIS A 53 6.03 2.94 1.38
N VAL A 54 6.35 2.39 2.54
CA VAL A 54 7.60 1.71 2.81
C VAL A 54 7.32 0.25 3.18
N PRO A 55 7.96 -0.73 2.53
CA PRO A 55 7.83 -2.14 2.91
C PRO A 55 8.26 -2.41 4.36
N MET A 56 7.59 -3.33 5.02
CA MET A 56 7.86 -3.70 6.41
C MET A 56 9.32 -4.10 6.65
N ALA A 57 9.92 -4.85 5.72
CA ALA A 57 11.33 -5.22 5.79
C ALA A 57 12.27 -4.02 5.89
N LYS A 58 11.99 -2.97 5.13
CA LYS A 58 12.80 -1.74 5.17
C LYS A 58 12.63 -1.02 6.49
N PHE A 59 11.40 -0.93 7.02
CA PHE A 59 11.18 -0.39 8.37
C PHE A 59 11.94 -1.19 9.41
N LYS A 60 11.79 -2.52 9.45
CA LYS A 60 12.50 -3.38 10.41
C LYS A 60 14.01 -3.18 10.36
N LYS A 61 14.60 -3.15 9.14
CA LYS A 61 16.03 -2.94 8.94
C LYS A 61 16.53 -1.60 9.49
N ILE A 62 15.75 -0.55 9.39
CA ILE A 62 16.14 0.79 9.85
C ILE A 62 15.90 0.91 11.36
N ILE A 63 14.73 0.50 11.83
CA ILE A 63 14.37 0.59 13.26
C ILE A 63 15.27 -0.26 14.13
N SER A 64 15.68 -1.45 13.68
CA SER A 64 16.64 -2.29 14.45
C SER A 64 17.98 -1.59 14.73
N LYS A 65 18.40 -0.68 13.85
CA LYS A 65 19.62 0.12 14.05
C LYS A 65 19.43 1.28 15.02
N LEU A 66 18.19 1.70 15.25
CA LEU A 66 17.86 2.85 16.09
C LEU A 66 17.56 2.45 17.54
N ASN A 67 17.46 1.15 17.82
CA ASN A 67 17.12 0.59 19.15
C ASN A 67 15.84 1.22 19.73
N ILE A 68 14.80 1.35 18.91
CA ILE A 68 13.51 1.94 19.27
C ILE A 68 12.45 0.83 19.28
N GLU A 69 11.66 0.77 20.36
CA GLU A 69 10.49 -0.10 20.42
C GLU A 69 9.36 0.41 19.51
N VAL A 70 8.83 -0.48 18.68
CA VAL A 70 7.78 -0.15 17.73
C VAL A 70 6.69 -1.20 17.69
N GLU A 71 5.48 -0.77 17.39
CA GLU A 71 4.37 -1.63 16.99
C GLU A 71 4.03 -1.38 15.52
N TYR A 72 3.79 -2.45 14.77
CA TYR A 72 3.43 -2.37 13.36
C TYR A 72 1.92 -2.50 13.17
N TYR A 73 1.36 -1.67 12.30
CA TYR A 73 -0.04 -1.63 11.93
C TYR A 73 -0.16 -1.62 10.41
N SER A 74 -1.17 -2.29 9.87
CA SER A 74 -1.46 -2.20 8.44
C SER A 74 -2.94 -2.45 8.15
N LEU A 75 -3.35 -2.12 6.93
CA LEU A 75 -4.67 -2.46 6.39
C LEU A 75 -4.52 -3.26 5.10
N LEU A 76 -5.37 -4.26 4.97
CA LEU A 76 -5.55 -5.02 3.75
C LEU A 76 -6.84 -4.61 3.04
N ARG A 77 -6.88 -4.88 1.77
CA ARG A 77 -8.05 -4.75 0.92
C ARG A 77 -8.21 -6.00 0.08
N HIS A 78 -9.43 -6.33 -0.30
CA HIS A 78 -9.65 -7.40 -1.27
C HIS A 78 -8.78 -7.14 -2.52
N PRO A 79 -7.96 -8.11 -2.97
CA PRO A 79 -6.94 -7.86 -4.01
C PRO A 79 -7.52 -7.23 -5.28
N LEU A 80 -8.68 -7.72 -5.73
CA LEU A 80 -9.36 -7.19 -6.90
C LEU A 80 -9.82 -5.74 -6.71
N ARG A 81 -10.38 -5.41 -5.53
CA ARG A 81 -10.79 -4.03 -5.21
C ARG A 81 -9.58 -3.10 -5.13
N GLN A 82 -8.43 -3.61 -4.66
CA GLN A 82 -7.18 -2.85 -4.67
C GLN A 82 -6.72 -2.57 -6.09
N LEU A 83 -6.69 -3.59 -6.95
CA LEU A 83 -6.32 -3.46 -8.36
C LEU A 83 -7.17 -2.44 -9.09
N VAL A 84 -8.51 -2.55 -8.99
CA VAL A 84 -9.45 -1.59 -9.57
C VAL A 84 -9.17 -0.17 -9.06
N SER A 85 -9.00 -0.01 -7.74
CA SER A 85 -8.70 1.31 -7.16
C SER A 85 -7.36 1.87 -7.63
N GLN A 86 -6.38 1.02 -7.88
CA GLN A 86 -5.07 1.41 -8.40
C GLN A 86 -5.18 1.91 -9.85
N ILE A 87 -5.90 1.18 -10.70
CA ILE A 87 -6.14 1.55 -12.10
C ILE A 87 -6.91 2.87 -12.17
N CYS A 88 -8.03 2.98 -11.44
CA CYS A 88 -8.82 4.21 -11.40
C CYS A 88 -8.00 5.43 -10.96
N TRP A 89 -7.16 5.27 -9.96
CA TRP A 89 -6.28 6.34 -9.50
C TRP A 89 -5.26 6.75 -10.57
N GLN A 90 -4.69 5.80 -11.30
CA GLN A 90 -3.76 6.09 -12.38
C GLN A 90 -4.42 6.89 -13.50
N ILE A 91 -5.64 6.49 -13.88
CA ILE A 91 -6.44 7.21 -14.88
C ILE A 91 -6.74 8.64 -14.38
N GLU A 92 -7.15 8.78 -13.13
CA GLU A 92 -7.44 10.08 -12.51
C GLU A 92 -6.22 11.01 -12.54
N VAL A 93 -5.06 10.51 -12.10
CA VAL A 93 -3.80 11.29 -12.08
C VAL A 93 -3.40 11.76 -13.48
N CYS A 94 -3.66 10.95 -14.50
CA CYS A 94 -3.35 11.30 -15.90
C CYS A 94 -4.42 12.09 -16.58
N SER A 95 -5.60 12.24 -15.98
CA SER A 95 -6.68 13.04 -16.57
C SER A 95 -6.28 14.51 -16.71
N LYS A 96 -6.90 15.21 -17.66
CA LYS A 96 -6.63 16.65 -17.92
C LYS A 96 -6.79 17.54 -16.67
N LYS A 97 -7.61 17.12 -15.70
CA LYS A 97 -7.82 17.82 -14.43
C LYS A 97 -6.55 17.87 -13.56
N HIS A 98 -5.63 16.94 -13.77
CA HIS A 98 -4.40 16.81 -12.97
C HIS A 98 -3.11 17.11 -13.73
N LYS A 99 -3.19 17.73 -14.93
CA LYS A 99 -2.00 18.09 -15.74
C LYS A 99 -0.91 18.85 -14.98
N ASN A 100 -1.29 19.56 -13.92
CA ASN A 100 -0.37 20.30 -13.01
C ASN A 100 -0.12 19.56 -11.69
N HIS A 101 -0.50 18.30 -11.56
CA HIS A 101 -0.37 17.60 -10.30
C HIS A 101 1.11 17.45 -9.94
N ARG A 102 1.44 17.86 -8.72
CA ARG A 102 2.78 17.77 -8.12
C ARG A 102 3.39 16.37 -8.25
N PHE A 103 2.52 15.36 -8.31
CA PHE A 103 2.86 13.95 -8.49
C PHE A 103 3.66 13.71 -9.79
N LEU A 104 3.16 14.17 -10.95
CA LEU A 104 3.84 13.92 -12.23
C LEU A 104 5.19 14.62 -12.34
N LYS A 105 5.35 15.76 -11.63
CA LYS A 105 6.62 16.51 -11.62
C LYS A 105 7.71 15.84 -10.78
N ASN A 106 7.33 15.09 -9.76
CA ASN A 106 8.24 14.55 -8.75
C ASN A 106 8.45 13.03 -8.85
N HIS A 107 7.77 12.36 -9.80
CA HIS A 107 7.90 10.91 -9.96
C HIS A 107 8.98 10.53 -10.99
N PRO A 108 9.72 9.41 -10.74
CA PRO A 108 10.66 8.87 -11.71
C PRO A 108 9.97 8.57 -13.05
N ALA A 109 10.68 8.75 -14.15
CA ALA A 109 10.16 8.48 -15.49
C ALA A 109 9.56 7.06 -15.66
N THR A 110 10.10 6.07 -14.94
CA THR A 110 9.58 4.69 -14.91
C THR A 110 8.16 4.60 -14.33
N SER A 111 7.85 5.41 -13.31
CA SER A 111 6.51 5.46 -12.74
C SER A 111 5.52 6.13 -13.68
N ILE A 112 5.95 7.20 -14.33
CA ILE A 112 5.15 7.91 -15.35
C ILE A 112 4.84 6.98 -16.52
N HIS A 113 5.83 6.22 -17.00
CA HIS A 113 5.64 5.27 -18.09
C HIS A 113 4.57 4.20 -17.76
N ARG A 114 4.62 3.63 -16.54
CA ARG A 114 3.62 2.65 -16.07
C ARG A 114 2.22 3.23 -16.00
N ILE A 115 2.11 4.47 -15.52
CA ILE A 115 0.84 5.20 -15.47
C ILE A 115 0.28 5.44 -16.87
N LEU A 116 1.14 5.84 -17.83
CA LEU A 116 0.75 6.04 -19.22
C LEU A 116 0.28 4.75 -19.88
N GLN A 117 0.91 3.61 -19.61
CA GLN A 117 0.44 2.32 -20.11
C GLN A 117 -1.00 2.00 -19.68
N THR A 118 -1.40 2.42 -18.48
CA THR A 118 -2.78 2.25 -17.99
C THR A 118 -3.79 3.08 -18.77
N LEU A 119 -3.40 4.27 -19.24
CA LEU A 119 -4.28 5.14 -20.05
C LEU A 119 -4.63 4.54 -21.41
N PHE A 120 -3.74 3.75 -21.98
CA PHE A 120 -3.93 3.10 -23.28
C PHE A 120 -4.57 1.71 -23.17
N CYS A 121 -4.92 1.29 -21.93
CA CYS A 121 -5.61 0.03 -21.68
C CYS A 121 -7.10 0.20 -21.94
N ASP A 122 -7.67 -0.63 -22.81
CA ASP A 122 -9.12 -0.75 -22.91
C ASP A 122 -9.65 -1.56 -21.73
N LEU A 123 -10.32 -0.88 -20.82
CA LEU A 123 -10.86 -1.50 -19.60
C LEU A 123 -12.11 -2.37 -19.86
N ASN A 124 -12.63 -2.38 -21.09
CA ASN A 124 -13.72 -3.26 -21.51
C ASN A 124 -13.21 -4.53 -22.22
N ASP A 125 -11.90 -4.60 -22.49
CA ASP A 125 -11.26 -5.76 -23.10
C ASP A 125 -10.39 -6.51 -22.10
N THR A 126 -10.74 -7.78 -21.83
CA THR A 126 -10.01 -8.68 -20.93
C THR A 126 -8.56 -8.88 -21.37
N SER A 127 -8.30 -8.97 -22.68
CA SER A 127 -6.94 -9.15 -23.22
C SER A 127 -6.07 -7.93 -22.95
N SER A 128 -6.64 -6.73 -23.10
CA SER A 128 -5.97 -5.47 -22.80
C SER A 128 -5.62 -5.35 -21.31
N ILE A 129 -6.55 -5.71 -20.43
CA ILE A 129 -6.33 -5.72 -18.97
C ILE A 129 -5.25 -6.73 -18.60
N ASN A 130 -5.31 -7.97 -19.11
CA ASN A 130 -4.31 -9.00 -18.84
C ASN A 130 -2.91 -8.58 -19.31
N ASN A 131 -2.82 -7.94 -20.48
CA ASN A 131 -1.57 -7.41 -21.00
C ASN A 131 -1.01 -6.29 -20.10
N LEU A 132 -1.85 -5.38 -19.62
CA LEU A 132 -1.45 -4.35 -18.66
C LEU A 132 -0.90 -4.96 -17.36
N ILE A 133 -1.59 -5.95 -16.80
CA ILE A 133 -1.20 -6.64 -15.57
C ILE A 133 0.12 -7.40 -15.78
N SER A 134 0.27 -8.14 -16.87
CA SER A 134 1.48 -8.92 -17.16
C SER A 134 2.72 -8.07 -17.36
N ARG A 135 2.56 -6.85 -17.88
CA ARG A 135 3.67 -5.88 -18.03
C ARG A 135 4.05 -5.17 -16.73
N ASN A 136 3.16 -5.17 -15.74
CA ASN A 136 3.35 -4.45 -14.48
C ASN A 136 3.01 -5.32 -13.24
N PRO A 137 3.52 -6.57 -13.13
CA PRO A 137 3.05 -7.51 -12.12
C PRO A 137 3.30 -7.01 -10.69
N GLY A 138 4.47 -6.46 -10.40
CA GLY A 138 4.80 -5.99 -9.05
C GLY A 138 4.15 -4.66 -8.66
N TYR A 139 3.58 -3.94 -9.62
CA TYR A 139 2.98 -2.62 -9.38
C TYR A 139 1.45 -2.68 -9.29
N LEU A 140 0.82 -3.51 -10.09
CA LEU A 140 -0.64 -3.66 -10.14
C LEU A 140 -1.13 -4.81 -9.26
N THR A 141 -0.32 -5.86 -9.10
CA THR A 141 -0.69 -7.04 -8.33
C THR A 141 0.28 -7.28 -7.18
N ASN A 142 -0.15 -8.05 -6.19
CA ASN A 142 0.68 -8.47 -5.05
C ASN A 142 1.27 -7.33 -4.19
N ASN A 143 0.78 -6.10 -4.33
CA ASN A 143 1.28 -4.97 -3.52
C ASN A 143 1.24 -5.28 -2.03
N GLN A 144 0.15 -5.87 -1.53
CA GLN A 144 0.00 -6.20 -0.12
C GLN A 144 1.07 -7.20 0.33
N THR A 145 1.31 -8.23 -0.47
CA THR A 145 2.36 -9.22 -0.23
C THR A 145 3.75 -8.58 -0.25
N ILE A 146 4.03 -7.72 -1.23
CA ILE A 146 5.32 -7.02 -1.34
C ILE A 146 5.56 -6.16 -0.10
N TYR A 147 4.58 -5.37 0.32
CA TYR A 147 4.74 -4.48 1.46
C TYR A 147 4.92 -5.21 2.78
N LEU A 148 4.28 -6.34 2.97
CA LEU A 148 4.33 -7.08 4.22
C LEU A 148 5.41 -8.17 4.24
N MET A 149 5.69 -8.80 3.09
CA MET A 149 6.49 -10.03 2.99
C MET A 149 7.85 -9.84 2.29
N SER A 150 8.22 -8.62 1.89
CA SER A 150 9.44 -8.37 1.11
C SER A 150 10.75 -8.77 1.82
N GLU A 151 10.76 -8.84 3.15
CA GLU A 151 11.93 -9.27 3.92
C GLU A 151 12.31 -10.74 3.70
N TYR A 152 11.38 -11.52 3.21
CA TYR A 152 11.56 -12.96 3.00
C TYR A 152 12.07 -13.29 1.60
N GLY A 153 12.53 -12.30 0.84
CA GLY A 153 13.12 -12.51 -0.50
C GLY A 153 12.16 -13.12 -1.51
N ILE A 154 10.86 -12.86 -1.33
CA ILE A 154 9.81 -13.39 -2.20
C ILE A 154 9.99 -12.78 -3.58
N ASN A 155 10.70 -13.51 -4.44
CA ASN A 155 10.75 -13.21 -5.87
C ASN A 155 9.46 -13.76 -6.50
N LEU A 156 8.54 -12.84 -6.80
CA LEU A 156 7.21 -13.18 -7.34
C LEU A 156 7.23 -13.57 -8.82
N ASN A 157 8.36 -13.96 -9.35
CA ASN A 157 8.48 -14.41 -10.73
C ASN A 157 8.05 -15.88 -10.87
N TYR A 158 6.77 -16.14 -10.62
CA TYR A 158 6.17 -17.49 -10.64
C TYR A 158 6.21 -18.18 -12.01
N GLN A 159 6.35 -17.41 -13.09
CA GLN A 159 6.26 -17.93 -14.45
C GLN A 159 7.44 -18.82 -14.85
N SER A 160 8.55 -18.76 -14.11
CA SER A 160 9.75 -19.55 -14.38
C SER A 160 10.02 -20.64 -13.34
N MET A 161 9.14 -20.82 -12.35
CA MET A 161 9.34 -21.83 -11.30
C MET A 161 8.89 -23.22 -11.76
N SER A 162 9.70 -24.25 -11.47
CA SER A 162 9.23 -25.64 -11.57
C SER A 162 8.13 -25.91 -10.53
N LYS A 163 7.34 -26.97 -10.74
CA LYS A 163 6.30 -27.38 -9.78
C LYS A 163 6.89 -27.68 -8.39
N SER A 164 8.07 -28.29 -8.32
CA SER A 164 8.76 -28.58 -7.05
C SER A 164 9.19 -27.30 -6.34
N ASP A 165 9.80 -26.35 -7.08
CA ASP A 165 10.23 -25.08 -6.53
C ASP A 165 9.05 -24.24 -6.03
N TYR A 166 7.91 -24.30 -6.73
CA TYR A 166 6.69 -23.64 -6.32
C TYR A 166 6.12 -24.23 -5.02
N LEU A 167 6.12 -25.55 -4.86
CA LEU A 167 5.67 -26.21 -3.63
C LEU A 167 6.60 -25.91 -2.44
N GLU A 168 7.91 -25.90 -2.67
CA GLU A 168 8.87 -25.49 -1.64
C GLU A 168 8.70 -24.02 -1.26
N PHE A 169 8.51 -23.16 -2.26
CA PHE A 169 8.18 -21.75 -2.04
C PHE A 169 6.92 -21.61 -1.17
N LEU A 170 5.81 -22.28 -1.50
CA LEU A 170 4.58 -22.22 -0.71
C LEU A 170 4.78 -22.69 0.73
N ARG A 171 5.61 -23.71 0.95
CA ARG A 171 5.93 -24.19 2.30
C ARG A 171 6.69 -23.14 3.10
N LYS A 172 7.75 -22.56 2.53
CA LYS A 172 8.51 -21.47 3.14
C LYS A 172 7.63 -20.24 3.38
N PHE A 173 6.84 -19.85 2.40
CA PHE A 173 5.91 -18.73 2.48
C PHE A 173 4.92 -18.87 3.64
N ARG A 174 4.39 -20.07 3.85
CA ARG A 174 3.47 -20.35 4.96
C ARG A 174 4.12 -20.05 6.32
N HIS A 175 5.34 -20.52 6.58
CA HIS A 175 6.05 -20.24 7.83
C HIS A 175 6.32 -18.75 7.98
N GLN A 176 6.81 -18.10 6.94
CA GLN A 176 7.08 -16.67 6.93
C GLN A 176 5.83 -15.82 7.18
N CYS A 177 4.65 -16.27 6.70
CA CYS A 177 3.39 -15.62 7.03
C CYS A 177 3.10 -15.63 8.54
N PHE A 178 3.33 -16.74 9.23
CA PHE A 178 3.12 -16.82 10.67
C PHE A 178 4.05 -15.85 11.42
N ASP A 179 5.33 -15.82 11.08
CA ASP A 179 6.30 -14.91 11.69
C ASP A 179 5.94 -13.44 11.44
N MET A 180 5.51 -13.12 10.22
CA MET A 180 5.04 -11.79 9.87
C MET A 180 3.80 -11.41 10.68
N PHE A 181 2.77 -12.27 10.70
CA PHE A 181 1.53 -11.98 11.45
C PHE A 181 1.79 -11.83 12.94
N GLY A 182 2.71 -12.62 13.52
CA GLY A 182 3.14 -12.47 14.91
C GLY A 182 3.83 -11.14 15.21
N SER A 183 4.40 -10.47 14.22
CA SER A 183 5.09 -9.17 14.37
C SER A 183 4.21 -7.95 14.13
N ILE A 184 2.98 -8.13 13.65
CA ILE A 184 2.03 -7.04 13.39
C ILE A 184 1.02 -6.95 14.53
N LYS A 185 0.98 -5.82 15.21
CA LYS A 185 0.04 -5.57 16.32
C LYS A 185 -1.41 -5.54 15.84
N PHE A 186 -1.65 -4.95 14.67
CA PHE A 186 -2.97 -4.87 14.06
C PHE A 186 -2.89 -4.96 12.55
N LEU A 187 -3.62 -5.93 11.99
CA LEU A 187 -3.84 -6.10 10.57
C LEU A 187 -5.34 -6.04 10.30
N GLY A 188 -5.82 -4.90 9.87
CA GLY A 188 -7.24 -4.67 9.61
C GLY A 188 -7.63 -4.80 8.15
N SER A 189 -8.91 -4.55 7.88
CA SER A 189 -9.48 -4.51 6.54
C SER A 189 -10.16 -3.18 6.27
N ASP A 190 -10.08 -2.71 5.02
CA ASP A 190 -10.80 -1.52 4.57
C ASP A 190 -12.33 -1.68 4.61
N GLN A 191 -12.82 -2.91 4.74
CA GLN A 191 -14.26 -3.20 4.89
C GLN A 191 -14.76 -2.93 6.32
N ASN A 192 -13.88 -2.99 7.31
CA ASN A 192 -14.22 -2.68 8.71
C ASN A 192 -13.38 -1.51 9.21
N ILE A 193 -13.57 -0.36 8.57
CA ILE A 193 -12.74 0.82 8.82
C ILE A 193 -12.93 1.40 10.23
N ASN A 194 -14.12 1.26 10.82
CA ASN A 194 -14.38 1.74 12.18
C ASN A 194 -13.57 0.93 13.20
N ASN A 195 -13.56 -0.39 13.10
CA ASN A 195 -12.71 -1.24 13.93
C ASN A 195 -11.21 -0.91 13.74
N ALA A 196 -10.81 -0.62 12.50
CA ALA A 196 -9.46 -0.18 12.23
C ALA A 196 -9.16 1.13 12.97
N LEU A 197 -10.01 2.15 12.88
CA LEU A 197 -9.83 3.44 13.56
C LEU A 197 -9.71 3.27 15.08
N GLU A 198 -10.55 2.45 15.69
CA GLU A 198 -10.47 2.13 17.13
C GLU A 198 -9.11 1.55 17.51
N ASN A 199 -8.61 0.57 16.73
CA ASN A 199 -7.29 -0.03 16.95
C ASN A 199 -6.14 0.96 16.72
N PHE A 200 -6.33 1.96 15.87
CA PHE A 200 -5.40 3.08 15.69
C PHE A 200 -5.57 4.13 16.81
N GLY A 201 -6.52 3.93 17.73
CA GLY A 201 -6.78 4.83 18.84
C GLY A 201 -7.48 6.12 18.43
N VAL A 202 -8.26 6.08 17.34
CA VAL A 202 -9.13 7.17 16.89
C VAL A 202 -10.54 6.91 17.42
N THR A 203 -10.94 7.63 18.46
CA THR A 203 -12.23 7.43 19.16
C THR A 203 -13.31 8.40 18.69
N ASP A 204 -12.93 9.58 18.22
CA ASP A 204 -13.87 10.58 17.71
C ASP A 204 -13.99 10.47 16.18
N LEU A 205 -14.99 9.73 15.72
CA LEU A 205 -15.28 9.53 14.30
C LEU A 205 -16.00 10.73 13.66
N SER A 206 -16.50 11.69 14.45
CA SER A 206 -17.21 12.86 13.94
C SER A 206 -16.31 13.77 13.09
N ARG A 207 -15.00 13.76 13.36
CA ARG A 207 -13.99 14.52 12.64
C ARG A 207 -13.42 13.83 11.40
N THR A 208 -13.80 12.57 11.18
CA THR A 208 -13.31 11.79 10.02
C THR A 208 -14.14 12.04 8.75
N SER A 209 -14.82 13.19 8.65
CA SER A 209 -15.70 13.54 7.57
C SER A 209 -14.98 13.65 6.23
N ASN A 210 -15.64 13.09 5.21
CA ASN A 210 -15.40 13.32 3.78
C ASN A 210 -14.23 12.60 3.15
N VAL A 211 -14.27 11.28 3.14
CA VAL A 211 -13.85 10.56 1.94
C VAL A 211 -14.78 10.99 0.81
N ASP A 212 -14.19 11.60 -0.18
CA ASP A 212 -14.80 12.17 -1.38
C ASP A 212 -16.01 11.35 -1.87
N LYS A 213 -17.22 11.80 -1.56
CA LYS A 213 -18.47 11.21 -2.06
C LYS A 213 -18.63 11.39 -3.58
N ASN A 214 -17.72 12.15 -4.19
CA ASN A 214 -17.74 12.54 -5.60
C ASN A 214 -16.78 11.72 -6.48
N LYS A 215 -16.18 10.61 -5.98
CA LYS A 215 -15.48 9.72 -6.88
C LYS A 215 -16.51 9.09 -7.81
N SER A 216 -16.56 9.62 -9.04
CA SER A 216 -17.19 8.91 -10.14
C SER A 216 -16.71 7.47 -10.10
N GLN A 217 -17.63 6.56 -9.81
CA GLN A 217 -17.36 5.12 -9.85
C GLN A 217 -17.09 4.78 -11.31
N LEU A 218 -15.82 4.74 -11.69
CA LEU A 218 -15.43 4.01 -12.88
C LEU A 218 -15.77 2.54 -12.60
N TYR A 219 -16.85 2.09 -13.20
CA TYR A 219 -17.32 0.71 -13.08
C TYR A 219 -16.43 -0.15 -13.98
N ILE A 220 -15.37 -0.71 -13.43
CA ILE A 220 -14.72 -1.84 -14.10
C ILE A 220 -15.57 -3.04 -13.74
N ASN A 221 -16.18 -3.67 -14.75
CA ASN A 221 -17.02 -4.85 -14.53
C ASN A 221 -16.20 -5.94 -13.81
N PRO A 222 -16.56 -6.33 -12.58
CA PRO A 222 -15.79 -7.33 -11.82
C PRO A 222 -15.72 -8.68 -12.51
N GLU A 223 -16.69 -9.03 -13.38
CA GLU A 223 -16.73 -10.30 -14.11
C GLU A 223 -15.62 -10.40 -15.17
N LEU A 224 -15.11 -9.26 -15.67
CA LEU A 224 -13.99 -9.24 -16.61
C LEU A 224 -12.65 -9.62 -16.01
N ILE A 225 -12.54 -9.61 -14.69
CA ILE A 225 -11.27 -9.87 -13.98
C ILE A 225 -11.25 -11.27 -13.34
N GLN A 226 -12.39 -11.99 -13.35
CA GLN A 226 -12.50 -13.33 -12.76
C GLN A 226 -12.24 -14.47 -13.75
N ARG A 227 -11.96 -14.19 -15.01
CA ARG A 227 -11.59 -15.17 -16.02
C ARG A 227 -10.09 -15.06 -16.29
#